data_dc808b4ce144153a938fdb736ea8ed55
#
_entry.id   dc808b4ce144153a938fdb736ea8ed55
#
_cell.length_a   1.000
_cell.length_b   1.000
_cell.length_c   1.000
_cell.angle_alpha   90.00
_cell.angle_beta   90.00
_cell.angle_gamma   90.00
#
_symmetry.space_group_name_H-M   'P 1'
#
loop_
_entity.id
_entity.type
_entity.pdbx_description
1 polymer ?
#
loop_
_entity_poly.entity_id
_entity_poly.type
_entity_poly.pdbx_seq_one_letter_code
_entity_poly.pdbx_strand_id
1 'polypeptide(L)'
;MTSPLETQRLCTDLVLVFSFALLGAIIFTSNSAAGETRNSCTNPESRQFDFWVGDWDVFDVDKPATPVARVQVDRILGDCVLREDYRDTDGHMGESFSVYDTASHRWHQSWVTNRGQLLLLDGGLHDGTMVLSATERMPDGSDRLVKGTWTALEGGVREAAVRSTDGGHTWVPWFDLMFRPHAANNSDDQKTVAALDSEYQAAVKGNDAVTMDRILADNFILVTGSGKKYTKSDLLEEARGGHVQYERQEDTEQTVRLWGDTAVVTAKLREKGTDHGKAFDKTVWFSDTYVRTAEGWKYVFGQSSLPPPVTTQ
;
A
#
# COMPACT_ATOMS: atom_id res chain seq x y z
N MET A 1 27.40 -62.64 35.29
CA MET A 1 26.64 -63.59 36.13
C MET A 1 25.21 -63.52 35.60
N THR A 2 24.97 -64.41 34.74
CA THR A 2 24.03 -65.54 34.67
C THR A 2 22.58 -65.16 34.38
N SER A 3 22.21 -65.33 33.14
CA SER A 3 20.95 -65.88 32.59
C SER A 3 20.49 -67.11 33.39
N PRO A 4 19.36 -67.83 33.18
CA PRO A 4 18.49 -67.88 31.97
C PRO A 4 16.99 -68.25 32.23
N LEU A 5 16.21 -68.34 31.07
CA LEU A 5 15.21 -69.33 30.65
C LEU A 5 14.02 -69.67 31.62
N GLU A 6 12.80 -69.85 31.17
CA GLU A 6 12.32 -70.93 30.28
C GLU A 6 10.83 -70.76 29.91
N THR A 7 10.55 -71.03 28.72
CA THR A 7 9.45 -71.58 27.98
C THR A 7 8.40 -72.38 28.79
N GLN A 8 7.09 -72.28 28.47
CA GLN A 8 6.28 -73.47 28.09
C GLN A 8 4.95 -73.15 27.41
N ARG A 9 4.70 -73.96 26.43
CA ARG A 9 3.51 -74.06 25.57
C ARG A 9 2.37 -74.77 26.27
N LEU A 10 1.12 -74.62 25.74
CA LEU A 10 0.19 -75.64 25.23
C LEU A 10 -1.22 -75.12 25.15
N CYS A 11 -1.76 -75.03 23.98
CA CYS A 11 -2.68 -75.90 23.25
C CYS A 11 -4.15 -75.84 23.61
N THR A 12 -4.95 -75.54 22.57
CA THR A 12 -6.33 -76.01 22.22
C THR A 12 -7.50 -75.57 23.10
N ASP A 13 -8.50 -74.89 22.55
CA ASP A 13 -9.59 -75.50 21.79
C ASP A 13 -10.49 -74.43 21.11
N LEU A 14 -10.99 -74.85 19.99
CA LEU A 14 -11.86 -74.23 19.00
C LEU A 14 -13.32 -74.17 19.49
N VAL A 15 -13.88 -72.95 19.56
CA VAL A 15 -15.37 -72.81 19.49
C VAL A 15 -15.70 -71.60 18.56
N LEU A 16 -16.25 -71.97 17.40
CA LEU A 16 -16.87 -71.03 16.48
C LEU A 16 -18.19 -70.50 17.10
N VAL A 17 -18.27 -69.20 17.31
CA VAL A 17 -19.55 -68.50 17.46
C VAL A 17 -19.64 -67.38 16.42
N PHE A 18 -20.48 -67.57 15.42
CA PHE A 18 -20.87 -66.50 14.48
C PHE A 18 -21.64 -65.45 15.23
N SER A 19 -21.08 -64.26 15.35
CA SER A 19 -21.80 -63.07 15.72
C SER A 19 -21.73 -62.07 14.58
N PHE A 20 -22.87 -61.81 13.97
CA PHE A 20 -23.04 -60.69 13.02
C PHE A 20 -22.77 -59.37 13.74
N ALA A 21 -21.66 -58.74 13.44
CA ALA A 21 -21.39 -57.36 13.82
C ALA A 21 -21.86 -56.44 12.68
N LEU A 22 -22.94 -55.72 12.90
CA LEU A 22 -23.31 -54.57 12.08
C LEU A 22 -22.17 -53.52 12.17
N LEU A 23 -21.44 -53.33 11.09
CA LEU A 23 -20.57 -52.16 10.92
C LEU A 23 -21.44 -50.93 10.71
N GLY A 24 -21.73 -50.20 11.77
CA GLY A 24 -22.23 -48.83 11.68
C GLY A 24 -21.08 -47.93 11.22
N ALA A 25 -21.09 -47.48 9.95
CA ALA A 25 -20.20 -46.46 9.47
C ALA A 25 -20.55 -45.15 10.15
N ILE A 26 -19.76 -44.77 11.15
CA ILE A 26 -19.81 -43.42 11.72
C ILE A 26 -19.15 -42.48 10.71
N ILE A 27 -19.98 -41.80 9.90
CA ILE A 27 -19.53 -40.70 9.05
C ILE A 27 -19.21 -39.52 9.99
N PHE A 28 -17.93 -39.34 10.31
CA PHE A 28 -17.46 -38.06 10.88
C PHE A 28 -17.56 -37.01 9.77
N THR A 29 -18.63 -36.25 9.74
CA THR A 29 -18.68 -35.00 9.03
C THR A 29 -17.79 -34.02 9.80
N SER A 30 -16.55 -33.87 9.35
CA SER A 30 -15.69 -32.76 9.76
C SER A 30 -16.32 -31.49 9.21
N ASN A 31 -17.13 -30.81 10.01
CA ASN A 31 -17.45 -29.41 9.79
C ASN A 31 -16.15 -28.64 9.97
N SER A 32 -15.41 -28.46 8.87
CA SER A 32 -14.45 -27.36 8.79
C SER A 32 -15.25 -26.08 8.77
N ALA A 33 -15.56 -25.55 9.94
CA ALA A 33 -15.89 -24.16 10.05
C ALA A 33 -14.64 -23.40 9.56
N ALA A 34 -14.66 -23.00 8.28
CA ALA A 34 -13.78 -21.93 7.83
C ALA A 34 -14.06 -20.76 8.77
N GLY A 35 -13.12 -20.49 9.67
CA GLY A 35 -13.21 -19.35 10.56
C GLY A 35 -13.33 -18.11 9.67
N GLU A 36 -14.54 -17.56 9.54
CA GLU A 36 -14.70 -16.19 9.14
C GLU A 36 -13.78 -15.39 10.06
N THR A 37 -12.74 -14.79 9.49
CA THR A 37 -11.96 -13.75 10.16
C THR A 37 -12.95 -12.61 10.43
N ARG A 38 -13.62 -12.67 11.57
CA ARG A 38 -14.42 -11.54 12.04
C ARG A 38 -13.44 -10.38 12.16
N ASN A 39 -13.60 -9.36 11.30
CA ASN A 39 -13.02 -8.05 11.56
C ASN A 39 -13.45 -7.65 12.97
N SER A 40 -12.53 -7.69 13.92
CA SER A 40 -12.83 -7.46 15.34
C SER A 40 -13.17 -5.99 15.63
N CYS A 41 -12.97 -5.09 14.67
CA CYS A 41 -13.11 -3.64 14.82
C CYS A 41 -14.31 -3.08 14.03
N THR A 42 -15.47 -3.74 14.15
CA THR A 42 -16.73 -3.31 13.50
C THR A 42 -17.65 -2.51 14.43
N ASN A 43 -17.27 -2.34 15.70
CA ASN A 43 -18.04 -1.54 16.65
C ASN A 43 -17.97 -0.03 16.26
N PRO A 44 -19.05 0.73 16.54
CA PRO A 44 -19.11 2.16 16.19
C PRO A 44 -17.95 3.00 16.75
N GLU A 45 -17.47 2.66 17.93
CA GLU A 45 -16.38 3.36 18.61
C GLU A 45 -15.07 3.27 17.83
N SER A 46 -14.77 2.13 17.21
CA SER A 46 -13.60 1.94 16.35
C SER A 46 -13.66 2.76 15.04
N ARG A 47 -14.80 3.42 14.77
CA ARG A 47 -15.02 4.26 13.60
C ARG A 47 -15.05 5.75 13.91
N GLN A 48 -14.93 6.12 15.16
CA GLN A 48 -15.04 7.52 15.60
C GLN A 48 -13.96 8.44 15.03
N PHE A 49 -12.82 7.90 14.61
CA PHE A 49 -11.71 8.68 14.03
C PHE A 49 -11.60 8.53 12.51
N ASP A 50 -12.59 7.89 11.87
CA ASP A 50 -12.61 7.63 10.43
C ASP A 50 -12.62 8.88 9.57
N PHE A 51 -13.08 10.00 10.11
CA PHE A 51 -13.09 11.29 9.42
C PHE A 51 -11.69 11.80 9.08
N TRP A 52 -10.63 11.24 9.72
CA TRP A 52 -9.24 11.61 9.46
C TRP A 52 -8.58 10.72 8.38
N VAL A 53 -9.22 9.60 7.99
CA VAL A 53 -8.72 8.75 6.91
C VAL A 53 -8.71 9.52 5.60
N GLY A 54 -7.58 9.54 4.90
CA GLY A 54 -7.46 10.25 3.63
C GLY A 54 -6.02 10.58 3.27
N ASP A 55 -5.91 11.29 2.18
CA ASP A 55 -4.69 11.82 1.61
C ASP A 55 -4.79 13.35 1.65
N TRP A 56 -3.84 14.01 2.33
CA TRP A 56 -3.99 15.37 2.79
C TRP A 56 -2.81 16.26 2.43
N ASP A 57 -3.10 17.47 1.92
CA ASP A 57 -2.20 18.60 1.99
C ASP A 57 -2.49 19.34 3.31
N VAL A 58 -1.45 19.56 4.10
CA VAL A 58 -1.56 20.20 5.43
C VAL A 58 -1.07 21.62 5.35
N PHE A 59 -1.85 22.53 5.87
CA PHE A 59 -1.58 23.97 5.89
C PHE A 59 -1.55 24.48 7.34
N ASP A 60 -0.62 25.37 7.63
CA ASP A 60 -0.69 26.18 8.83
C ASP A 60 -1.89 27.14 8.70
N VAL A 61 -2.75 27.20 9.73
CA VAL A 61 -3.96 28.03 9.69
C VAL A 61 -3.61 29.52 9.50
N ASP A 62 -2.47 29.95 10.03
CA ASP A 62 -1.98 31.33 9.87
C ASP A 62 -1.32 31.57 8.50
N LYS A 63 -1.00 30.50 7.75
CA LYS A 63 -0.35 30.56 6.42
C LYS A 63 -1.03 29.61 5.42
N PRO A 64 -2.32 29.84 5.08
CA PRO A 64 -3.14 28.87 4.35
C PRO A 64 -2.85 28.79 2.83
N ALA A 65 -1.87 29.53 2.32
CA ALA A 65 -1.57 29.61 0.89
C ALA A 65 -0.65 28.50 0.39
N THR A 66 0.21 27.94 1.27
CA THR A 66 1.21 26.94 0.88
C THR A 66 1.15 25.76 1.85
N PRO A 67 1.09 24.54 1.36
CA PRO A 67 1.13 23.37 2.24
C PRO A 67 2.47 23.31 2.95
N VAL A 68 2.44 22.96 4.23
CA VAL A 68 3.63 22.78 5.09
C VAL A 68 4.00 21.31 5.24
N ALA A 69 3.04 20.40 4.98
CA ALA A 69 3.27 18.96 5.03
C ALA A 69 2.33 18.21 4.09
N ARG A 70 2.69 16.96 3.83
CA ARG A 70 1.85 15.93 3.23
C ARG A 70 1.59 14.86 4.28
N VAL A 71 0.33 14.40 4.37
CA VAL A 71 -0.08 13.37 5.31
C VAL A 71 -0.97 12.36 4.60
N GLN A 72 -0.67 11.08 4.80
CA GLN A 72 -1.55 10.00 4.42
C GLN A 72 -2.02 9.26 5.66
N VAL A 73 -3.33 9.06 5.80
CA VAL A 73 -3.93 8.29 6.89
C VAL A 73 -4.69 7.10 6.32
N ASP A 74 -4.21 5.91 6.61
CA ASP A 74 -4.75 4.64 6.10
C ASP A 74 -5.33 3.80 7.23
N ARG A 75 -6.31 2.95 6.87
CA ARG A 75 -6.72 1.83 7.72
C ARG A 75 -5.84 0.63 7.44
N ILE A 76 -5.29 0.03 8.49
CA ILE A 76 -4.46 -1.17 8.42
C ILE A 76 -4.94 -2.22 9.44
N LEU A 77 -4.33 -3.40 9.41
CA LEU A 77 -4.62 -4.52 10.32
C LEU A 77 -6.11 -4.89 10.38
N GLY A 78 -6.73 -5.06 9.20
CA GLY A 78 -8.15 -5.41 9.11
C GLY A 78 -9.07 -4.28 9.59
N ASP A 79 -8.71 -3.04 9.29
CA ASP A 79 -9.43 -1.81 9.64
C ASP A 79 -9.46 -1.47 11.14
N CYS A 80 -8.59 -2.09 11.95
CA CYS A 80 -8.52 -1.85 13.38
C CYS A 80 -7.62 -0.68 13.78
N VAL A 81 -6.67 -0.30 12.93
CA VAL A 81 -5.67 0.72 13.23
C VAL A 81 -5.65 1.76 12.13
N LEU A 82 -5.62 3.03 12.50
CA LEU A 82 -5.27 4.12 11.59
C LEU A 82 -3.76 4.32 11.65
N ARG A 83 -3.10 4.27 10.50
CA ARG A 83 -1.69 4.63 10.35
C ARG A 83 -1.61 5.97 9.65
N GLU A 84 -0.92 6.91 10.25
CA GLU A 84 -0.53 8.17 9.64
C GLU A 84 0.92 8.08 9.16
N ASP A 85 1.20 8.54 7.95
CA ASP A 85 2.53 8.88 7.42
C ASP A 85 2.57 10.39 7.20
N TYR A 86 3.41 11.09 7.96
CA TYR A 86 3.58 12.55 7.94
C TYR A 86 4.95 12.91 7.36
N ARG A 87 4.96 13.87 6.43
CA ARG A 87 6.18 14.41 5.83
C ARG A 87 6.06 15.91 5.65
N ASP A 88 6.90 16.70 6.33
CA ASP A 88 6.92 18.14 6.12
C ASP A 88 7.94 18.59 5.07
N THR A 89 7.85 19.87 4.72
CA THR A 89 8.74 20.50 3.73
C THR A 89 10.19 20.66 4.22
N ASP A 90 10.44 20.52 5.52
CA ASP A 90 11.74 20.70 6.16
C ASP A 90 12.44 19.36 6.45
N GLY A 91 11.87 18.24 5.94
CA GLY A 91 12.42 16.91 6.09
C GLY A 91 12.13 16.27 7.46
N HIS A 92 11.23 16.82 8.25
CA HIS A 92 10.70 16.14 9.42
C HIS A 92 9.67 15.11 8.96
N MET A 93 9.83 13.89 9.42
CA MET A 93 8.94 12.77 9.11
C MET A 93 8.50 12.12 10.40
N GLY A 94 7.28 11.61 10.41
CA GLY A 94 6.74 10.84 11.52
C GLY A 94 5.68 9.86 11.07
N GLU A 95 5.48 8.85 11.88
CA GLU A 95 4.37 7.92 11.74
C GLU A 95 3.58 7.84 13.05
N SER A 96 2.28 7.69 12.96
CA SER A 96 1.45 7.37 14.10
C SER A 96 0.59 6.13 13.85
N PHE A 97 0.25 5.45 14.95
CA PHE A 97 -0.71 4.36 14.96
C PHE A 97 -1.79 4.67 16.00
N SER A 98 -3.03 4.81 15.53
CA SER A 98 -4.17 5.09 16.39
C SER A 98 -5.11 3.88 16.41
N VAL A 99 -5.49 3.45 17.61
CA VAL A 99 -6.35 2.29 17.84
C VAL A 99 -7.37 2.57 18.93
N TYR A 100 -8.61 2.09 18.74
CA TYR A 100 -9.58 2.05 19.83
C TYR A 100 -9.39 0.75 20.62
N ASP A 101 -8.96 0.87 21.87
CA ASP A 101 -8.84 -0.25 22.79
C ASP A 101 -10.21 -0.55 23.43
N THR A 102 -10.76 -1.69 23.07
CA THR A 102 -12.07 -2.15 23.59
C THR A 102 -12.05 -2.53 25.08
N ALA A 103 -10.89 -2.79 25.65
CA ALA A 103 -10.76 -3.13 27.06
C ALA A 103 -10.80 -1.89 27.96
N SER A 104 -10.12 -0.82 27.56
CA SER A 104 -10.09 0.46 28.27
C SER A 104 -11.17 1.44 27.83
N HIS A 105 -11.88 1.15 26.71
CA HIS A 105 -12.85 2.03 26.05
C HIS A 105 -12.26 3.40 25.69
N ARG A 106 -11.01 3.42 25.19
CA ARG A 106 -10.27 4.62 24.85
C ARG A 106 -9.55 4.49 23.53
N TRP A 107 -9.32 5.63 22.89
CA TRP A 107 -8.39 5.75 21.79
C TRP A 107 -6.97 5.92 22.32
N HIS A 108 -6.02 5.22 21.70
CA HIS A 108 -4.59 5.34 21.93
C HIS A 108 -3.90 5.69 20.61
N GLN A 109 -2.92 6.59 20.69
CA GLN A 109 -2.07 6.92 19.55
C GLN A 109 -0.60 6.89 20.01
N SER A 110 0.24 6.22 19.23
CA SER A 110 1.70 6.35 19.33
C SER A 110 2.19 7.20 18.15
N TRP A 111 2.92 8.25 18.44
CA TRP A 111 3.56 9.11 17.45
C TRP A 111 5.07 9.00 17.59
N VAL A 112 5.78 8.67 16.48
CA VAL A 112 7.23 8.55 16.40
C VAL A 112 7.77 9.38 15.26
N THR A 113 8.98 9.93 15.41
CA THR A 113 9.56 10.82 14.41
C THR A 113 11.01 10.46 14.08
N ASN A 114 11.48 10.90 12.92
CA ASN A 114 12.88 10.80 12.50
C ASN A 114 13.84 11.67 13.35
N ARG A 115 13.32 12.42 14.34
CA ARG A 115 14.08 13.19 15.34
C ARG A 115 14.15 12.48 16.69
N GLY A 116 13.69 11.21 16.75
CA GLY A 116 13.72 10.40 17.98
C GLY A 116 12.67 10.79 19.01
N GLN A 117 11.62 11.51 18.63
CA GLN A 117 10.50 11.81 19.49
C GLN A 117 9.52 10.63 19.55
N LEU A 118 9.01 10.36 20.76
CA LEU A 118 7.90 9.45 21.00
C LEU A 118 6.87 10.18 21.87
N LEU A 119 5.60 10.22 21.39
CA LEU A 119 4.45 10.60 22.19
C LEU A 119 3.49 9.42 22.27
N LEU A 120 3.01 9.13 23.47
CA LEU A 120 1.95 8.16 23.72
C LEU A 120 0.73 8.94 24.21
N LEU A 121 -0.28 9.05 23.36
CA LEU A 121 -1.49 9.82 23.64
C LEU A 121 -2.64 8.86 23.89
N ASP A 122 -3.55 9.25 24.76
CA ASP A 122 -4.82 8.57 24.96
C ASP A 122 -5.97 9.55 25.19
N GLY A 123 -7.19 9.09 24.86
CA GLY A 123 -8.39 9.92 24.98
C GLY A 123 -9.59 9.34 24.27
N GLY A 124 -10.36 10.19 23.58
CA GLY A 124 -11.56 9.76 22.89
C GLY A 124 -12.31 10.90 22.20
N LEU A 125 -13.44 10.54 21.61
CA LEU A 125 -14.33 11.50 20.94
C LEU A 125 -15.18 12.23 21.97
N HIS A 126 -15.18 13.57 21.91
CA HIS A 126 -15.98 14.48 22.73
C HIS A 126 -16.65 15.51 21.85
N ASP A 127 -17.97 15.54 21.82
CA ASP A 127 -18.76 16.51 21.04
C ASP A 127 -18.33 16.63 19.57
N GLY A 128 -18.02 15.49 18.94
CA GLY A 128 -17.60 15.45 17.52
C GLY A 128 -16.12 15.76 17.28
N THR A 129 -15.33 16.03 18.34
CA THR A 129 -13.89 16.28 18.27
C THR A 129 -13.14 15.12 18.93
N MET A 130 -12.17 14.55 18.25
CA MET A 130 -11.23 13.61 18.84
C MET A 130 -10.24 14.39 19.69
N VAL A 131 -10.13 14.04 20.98
CA VAL A 131 -9.24 14.70 21.96
C VAL A 131 -8.30 13.66 22.53
N LEU A 132 -7.00 13.80 22.26
CA LEU A 132 -5.97 12.91 22.79
C LEU A 132 -4.95 13.73 23.60
N SER A 133 -4.47 13.16 24.70
CA SER A 133 -3.54 13.83 25.62
C SER A 133 -2.36 12.94 25.95
N ALA A 134 -1.21 13.55 26.16
CA ALA A 134 0.02 12.88 26.58
C ALA A 134 0.73 13.65 27.70
N THR A 135 1.55 12.93 28.45
CA THR A 135 2.60 13.52 29.28
C THR A 135 3.94 13.22 28.64
N GLU A 136 4.63 14.26 28.18
CA GLU A 136 5.96 14.16 27.56
C GLU A 136 7.04 14.45 28.61
N ARG A 137 8.00 13.52 28.77
CA ARG A 137 9.16 13.73 29.62
C ARG A 137 10.21 14.55 28.87
N MET A 138 10.55 15.70 29.42
CA MET A 138 11.54 16.58 28.87
C MET A 138 12.98 16.16 29.25
N PRO A 139 14.02 16.54 28.49
CA PRO A 139 15.42 16.19 28.79
C PRO A 139 15.92 16.70 30.15
N ASP A 140 15.34 17.78 30.68
CA ASP A 140 15.65 18.32 32.00
C ASP A 140 14.95 17.57 33.17
N GLY A 141 14.17 16.52 32.83
CA GLY A 141 13.44 15.73 33.78
C GLY A 141 12.08 16.31 34.21
N SER A 142 11.66 17.44 33.68
CA SER A 142 10.31 17.98 33.88
C SER A 142 9.28 17.26 33.01
N ASP A 143 8.00 17.40 33.33
CA ASP A 143 6.88 16.90 32.55
C ASP A 143 6.21 18.06 31.81
N ARG A 144 5.87 17.80 30.54
CA ARG A 144 5.07 18.68 29.71
C ARG A 144 3.80 17.95 29.31
N LEU A 145 2.65 18.54 29.59
CA LEU A 145 1.37 18.02 29.12
C LEU A 145 1.15 18.46 27.68
N VAL A 146 0.65 17.57 26.85
CA VAL A 146 0.27 17.83 25.46
C VAL A 146 -1.20 17.42 25.28
N LYS A 147 -1.97 18.23 24.56
CA LYS A 147 -3.33 17.92 24.17
C LYS A 147 -3.51 18.24 22.69
N GLY A 148 -3.84 17.22 21.89
CA GLY A 148 -4.21 17.33 20.48
C GLY A 148 -5.72 17.21 20.31
N THR A 149 -6.26 17.91 19.33
CA THR A 149 -7.68 17.88 18.95
C THR A 149 -7.79 17.76 17.44
N TRP A 150 -8.63 16.84 16.96
CA TRP A 150 -8.97 16.66 15.54
C TRP A 150 -10.47 16.88 15.36
N THR A 151 -10.83 17.81 14.52
CA THR A 151 -12.24 18.18 14.25
C THR A 151 -12.53 18.04 12.76
N ALA A 152 -13.54 17.25 12.42
CA ALA A 152 -14.04 17.18 11.05
C ALA A 152 -14.70 18.49 10.66
N LEU A 153 -14.34 19.02 9.49
CA LEU A 153 -14.92 20.23 8.91
C LEU A 153 -15.44 19.93 7.50
N GLU A 154 -16.25 20.83 6.96
CA GLU A 154 -16.61 20.74 5.55
C GLU A 154 -15.34 20.88 4.68
N GLY A 155 -15.04 19.80 3.94
CA GLY A 155 -13.87 19.76 3.05
C GLY A 155 -12.52 19.52 3.72
N GLY A 156 -12.47 19.01 4.98
CA GLY A 156 -11.19 18.69 5.59
C GLY A 156 -11.24 18.36 7.08
N VAL A 157 -10.07 18.39 7.70
CA VAL A 157 -9.90 18.16 9.14
C VAL A 157 -9.02 19.27 9.71
N ARG A 158 -9.38 19.81 10.86
CA ARG A 158 -8.51 20.70 11.62
C ARG A 158 -7.86 19.91 12.75
N GLU A 159 -6.55 19.97 12.83
CA GLU A 159 -5.77 19.47 13.95
C GLU A 159 -5.12 20.63 14.68
N ALA A 160 -5.35 20.74 15.99
CA ALA A 160 -4.71 21.75 16.82
C ALA A 160 -4.13 21.10 18.08
N ALA A 161 -3.01 21.63 18.55
CA ALA A 161 -2.43 21.18 19.80
C ALA A 161 -2.04 22.33 20.71
N VAL A 162 -2.13 22.03 22.02
CA VAL A 162 -1.71 22.93 23.10
C VAL A 162 -0.79 22.20 24.06
N ARG A 163 0.06 22.95 24.76
CA ARG A 163 1.02 22.45 25.74
C ARG A 163 0.88 23.17 27.09
N SER A 164 1.19 22.44 28.16
CA SER A 164 1.28 23.02 29.52
C SER A 164 2.54 22.51 30.22
N THR A 165 3.23 23.39 30.90
CA THR A 165 4.41 23.09 31.75
C THR A 165 4.16 23.33 33.23
N ASP A 166 2.92 23.67 33.60
CA ASP A 166 2.49 23.98 34.95
C ASP A 166 1.40 23.03 35.47
N GLY A 167 1.42 21.77 35.00
CA GLY A 167 0.46 20.75 35.42
C GLY A 167 -0.96 20.96 34.88
N GLY A 168 -1.12 21.72 33.78
CA GLY A 168 -2.41 21.95 33.14
C GLY A 168 -3.16 23.19 33.63
N HIS A 169 -2.52 24.05 34.43
CA HIS A 169 -3.11 25.31 34.91
C HIS A 169 -3.18 26.33 33.77
N THR A 170 -2.13 26.42 32.95
CA THR A 170 -2.11 27.25 31.74
C THR A 170 -1.75 26.42 30.51
N TRP A 171 -2.37 26.75 29.38
CA TRP A 171 -2.15 26.07 28.12
C TRP A 171 -1.73 27.09 27.06
N VAL A 172 -0.64 26.80 26.34
CA VAL A 172 -0.15 27.62 25.25
C VAL A 172 -0.32 26.85 23.91
N PRO A 173 -0.70 27.53 22.83
CA PRO A 173 -0.76 26.92 21.49
C PRO A 173 0.59 26.32 21.09
N TRP A 174 0.54 25.17 20.45
CA TRP A 174 1.71 24.54 19.86
C TRP A 174 1.66 24.63 18.34
N PHE A 175 0.59 24.14 17.74
CA PHE A 175 0.31 24.27 16.32
C PHE A 175 -1.20 24.29 16.07
N ASP A 176 -1.58 24.76 14.88
CA ASP A 176 -2.95 24.77 14.38
C ASP A 176 -2.91 24.53 12.86
N LEU A 177 -3.36 23.34 12.44
CA LEU A 177 -3.21 22.83 11.09
C LEU A 177 -4.55 22.53 10.45
N MET A 178 -4.65 22.80 9.15
CA MET A 178 -5.78 22.47 8.31
C MET A 178 -5.37 21.40 7.29
N PHE A 179 -5.96 20.23 7.39
CA PHE A 179 -5.86 19.13 6.45
C PHE A 179 -6.91 19.32 5.37
N ARG A 180 -6.50 19.55 4.14
CA ARG A 180 -7.38 19.60 2.98
C ARG A 180 -7.13 18.39 2.12
N PRO A 181 -8.18 17.75 1.54
CA PRO A 181 -7.97 16.65 0.62
C PRO A 181 -6.92 17.03 -0.40
N HIS A 182 -5.91 16.19 -0.55
CA HIS A 182 -4.92 16.41 -1.59
C HIS A 182 -5.65 16.44 -2.92
N ALA A 183 -5.73 17.60 -3.50
CA ALA A 183 -6.05 17.70 -4.90
C ALA A 183 -4.85 17.12 -5.65
N ALA A 184 -4.86 15.80 -5.88
CA ALA A 184 -4.03 15.26 -6.94
C ALA A 184 -4.25 16.22 -8.10
N ASN A 185 -3.18 16.90 -8.53
CA ASN A 185 -3.25 17.77 -9.69
C ASN A 185 -3.39 16.83 -10.88
N ASN A 186 -4.57 16.17 -10.95
CA ASN A 186 -4.86 15.09 -11.88
C ASN A 186 -4.46 15.47 -13.30
N SER A 187 -4.55 16.76 -13.64
CA SER A 187 -4.12 17.25 -14.94
C SER A 187 -2.60 17.28 -15.10
N ASP A 188 -1.85 17.66 -14.07
CA ASP A 188 -0.39 17.76 -14.15
C ASP A 188 0.26 16.38 -13.98
N ASP A 189 -0.31 15.53 -13.14
CA ASP A 189 0.10 14.14 -13.03
C ASP A 189 -0.20 13.35 -14.30
N GLN A 190 -1.36 13.55 -14.92
CA GLN A 190 -1.67 12.95 -16.22
C GLN A 190 -0.67 13.36 -17.29
N LYS A 191 -0.31 14.65 -17.35
CA LYS A 191 0.71 15.15 -18.30
C LYS A 191 2.09 14.57 -17.98
N THR A 192 2.47 14.52 -16.70
CA THR A 192 3.76 13.97 -16.25
C THR A 192 3.88 12.50 -16.61
N VAL A 193 2.86 11.70 -16.32
CA VAL A 193 2.85 10.26 -16.65
C VAL A 193 2.79 10.04 -18.16
N ALA A 194 1.98 10.82 -18.90
CA ALA A 194 1.94 10.75 -20.36
C ALA A 194 3.32 11.06 -20.99
N ALA A 195 4.01 12.09 -20.49
CA ALA A 195 5.34 12.44 -20.95
C ALA A 195 6.38 11.36 -20.62
N LEU A 196 6.30 10.78 -19.41
CA LEU A 196 7.19 9.71 -18.96
C LEU A 196 7.01 8.44 -19.79
N ASP A 197 5.77 8.09 -20.12
CA ASP A 197 5.43 6.97 -21.00
C ASP A 197 5.98 7.18 -22.42
N SER A 198 5.78 8.37 -23.00
CA SER A 198 6.34 8.72 -24.30
C SER A 198 7.88 8.70 -24.30
N GLU A 199 8.51 9.14 -23.21
CA GLU A 199 9.97 9.07 -23.04
C GLU A 199 10.44 7.60 -22.98
N TYR A 200 9.71 6.74 -22.28
CA TYR A 200 10.00 5.30 -22.24
C TYR A 200 9.91 4.65 -23.64
N GLN A 201 8.85 4.92 -24.41
CA GLN A 201 8.69 4.42 -25.76
C GLN A 201 9.83 4.90 -26.67
N ALA A 202 10.24 6.16 -26.54
CA ALA A 202 11.39 6.70 -27.27
C ALA A 202 12.72 6.03 -26.87
N ALA A 203 12.92 5.73 -25.58
CA ALA A 203 14.08 5.02 -25.08
C ALA A 203 14.15 3.58 -25.62
N VAL A 204 13.02 2.87 -25.67
CA VAL A 204 12.91 1.53 -26.29
C VAL A 204 13.30 1.60 -27.76
N LYS A 205 12.75 2.55 -28.51
CA LYS A 205 13.09 2.76 -29.94
C LYS A 205 14.59 2.98 -30.15
N GLY A 206 15.22 3.76 -29.26
CA GLY A 206 16.65 4.10 -29.33
C GLY A 206 17.58 3.08 -28.69
N ASN A 207 17.08 2.01 -28.08
CA ASN A 207 17.84 1.07 -27.26
C ASN A 207 18.61 1.81 -26.11
N ASP A 208 18.00 2.89 -25.57
CA ASP A 208 18.57 3.68 -24.48
C ASP A 208 18.31 3.01 -23.13
N ALA A 209 19.17 2.04 -22.78
CA ALA A 209 19.08 1.30 -21.53
C ALA A 209 19.22 2.19 -20.27
N VAL A 210 19.84 3.39 -20.36
CA VAL A 210 20.00 4.30 -19.23
C VAL A 210 18.67 4.96 -18.89
N THR A 211 17.99 5.50 -19.89
CA THR A 211 16.65 6.09 -19.70
C THR A 211 15.63 5.02 -19.28
N MET A 212 15.66 3.82 -19.89
CA MET A 212 14.80 2.72 -19.49
C MET A 212 15.03 2.33 -18.03
N ASP A 213 16.29 2.22 -17.57
CA ASP A 213 16.62 1.87 -16.18
C ASP A 213 16.07 2.88 -15.17
N ARG A 214 16.14 4.16 -15.48
CA ARG A 214 15.63 5.25 -14.65
C ARG A 214 14.09 5.19 -14.49
N ILE A 215 13.38 4.84 -15.56
CA ILE A 215 11.90 4.84 -15.59
C ILE A 215 11.32 3.56 -14.98
N LEU A 216 11.94 2.41 -15.27
CA LEU A 216 11.47 1.11 -14.78
C LEU A 216 11.71 0.96 -13.28
N ALA A 217 10.70 0.48 -12.56
CA ALA A 217 10.86 0.06 -11.17
C ALA A 217 11.69 -1.23 -11.08
N ASP A 218 12.36 -1.46 -9.94
CA ASP A 218 13.23 -2.65 -9.77
C ASP A 218 12.45 -3.97 -9.84
N ASN A 219 11.18 -3.97 -9.45
CA ASN A 219 10.28 -5.11 -9.52
C ASN A 219 9.38 -5.13 -10.75
N PHE A 220 9.74 -4.36 -11.79
CA PHE A 220 8.97 -4.26 -13.04
C PHE A 220 8.76 -5.62 -13.71
N ILE A 221 7.55 -5.82 -14.27
CA ILE A 221 7.18 -6.97 -15.12
C ILE A 221 6.41 -6.47 -16.35
N LEU A 222 6.81 -6.94 -17.53
CA LEU A 222 6.03 -6.85 -18.75
C LEU A 222 5.43 -8.22 -19.09
N VAL A 223 4.14 -8.27 -19.43
CA VAL A 223 3.47 -9.45 -19.98
C VAL A 223 3.02 -9.14 -21.40
N THR A 224 3.61 -9.82 -22.38
CA THR A 224 3.21 -9.65 -23.77
C THR A 224 1.92 -10.41 -24.11
N GLY A 225 1.28 -10.06 -25.21
CA GLY A 225 0.06 -10.74 -25.70
C GLY A 225 0.23 -12.24 -25.95
N SER A 226 1.47 -12.72 -26.16
CA SER A 226 1.78 -14.15 -26.25
C SER A 226 1.96 -14.83 -24.89
N GLY A 227 1.84 -14.09 -23.78
CA GLY A 227 2.04 -14.58 -22.43
C GLY A 227 3.51 -14.65 -21.98
N LYS A 228 4.46 -14.20 -22.81
CA LYS A 228 5.87 -14.11 -22.41
C LYS A 228 6.03 -12.99 -21.40
N LYS A 229 6.82 -13.24 -20.34
CA LYS A 229 7.14 -12.28 -19.29
C LYS A 229 8.58 -11.80 -19.44
N TYR A 230 8.78 -10.50 -19.15
CA TYR A 230 10.09 -9.87 -19.10
C TYR A 230 10.22 -9.06 -17.82
N THR A 231 11.36 -9.14 -17.19
CA THR A 231 11.74 -8.30 -16.05
C THR A 231 12.44 -7.02 -16.55
N LYS A 232 12.68 -6.08 -15.64
CA LYS A 232 13.54 -4.91 -15.90
C LYS A 232 14.90 -5.36 -16.48
N SER A 233 15.54 -6.35 -15.84
CA SER A 233 16.85 -6.87 -16.29
C SER A 233 16.81 -7.38 -17.72
N ASP A 234 15.76 -8.16 -18.08
CA ASP A 234 15.62 -8.70 -19.43
C ASP A 234 15.53 -7.59 -20.49
N LEU A 235 14.73 -6.54 -20.21
CA LEU A 235 14.57 -5.42 -21.14
C LEU A 235 15.84 -4.58 -21.29
N LEU A 236 16.55 -4.35 -20.19
CA LEU A 236 17.83 -3.62 -20.23
C LEU A 236 18.92 -4.41 -20.94
N GLU A 237 18.95 -5.74 -20.80
CA GLU A 237 19.88 -6.60 -21.50
C GLU A 237 19.56 -6.64 -23.00
N GLU A 238 18.28 -6.71 -23.40
CA GLU A 238 17.85 -6.63 -24.79
C GLU A 238 18.25 -5.30 -25.42
N ALA A 239 18.03 -4.18 -24.74
CA ALA A 239 18.42 -2.86 -25.24
C ALA A 239 19.95 -2.73 -25.40
N ARG A 240 20.75 -3.20 -24.43
CA ARG A 240 22.22 -3.19 -24.52
C ARG A 240 22.74 -4.12 -25.61
N GLY A 241 22.05 -5.24 -25.84
CA GLY A 241 22.40 -6.19 -26.91
C GLY A 241 22.15 -5.66 -28.32
N GLY A 242 21.22 -4.71 -28.46
CA GLY A 242 20.90 -4.06 -29.74
C GLY A 242 20.37 -5.00 -30.82
N HIS A 243 19.87 -6.18 -30.43
CA HIS A 243 19.38 -7.19 -31.38
C HIS A 243 18.00 -6.83 -31.96
N VAL A 244 17.24 -6.05 -31.22
CA VAL A 244 15.97 -5.47 -31.68
C VAL A 244 16.25 -4.08 -32.22
N GLN A 245 15.88 -3.83 -33.48
CA GLN A 245 16.05 -2.54 -34.13
C GLN A 245 14.67 -2.05 -34.61
N TYR A 246 14.26 -0.89 -34.09
CA TYR A 246 12.97 -0.31 -34.44
C TYR A 246 13.10 0.75 -35.54
N GLU A 247 12.44 0.52 -36.67
CA GLU A 247 12.21 1.56 -37.69
C GLU A 247 11.10 2.51 -37.19
N ARG A 248 10.06 1.93 -36.60
CA ARG A 248 8.90 2.64 -36.04
C ARG A 248 8.53 2.09 -34.67
N GLN A 249 8.34 2.99 -33.72
CA GLN A 249 7.79 2.78 -32.41
C GLN A 249 6.98 4.04 -32.08
N GLU A 250 5.69 4.00 -32.36
CA GLU A 250 4.82 5.17 -32.31
C GLU A 250 3.50 4.78 -31.66
N ASP A 251 3.13 5.50 -30.65
CA ASP A 251 1.85 5.34 -29.97
C ASP A 251 0.82 6.37 -30.47
N THR A 252 -0.43 5.98 -30.45
CA THR A 252 -1.60 6.80 -30.75
C THR A 252 -2.72 6.47 -29.78
N GLU A 253 -3.72 7.36 -29.69
CA GLU A 253 -4.88 7.17 -28.81
C GLU A 253 -4.46 7.02 -27.31
N GLN A 254 -3.36 7.69 -26.90
CA GLN A 254 -2.87 7.63 -25.53
C GLN A 254 -3.90 8.24 -24.58
N THR A 255 -4.19 7.51 -23.49
CA THR A 255 -5.08 7.95 -22.40
C THR A 255 -4.43 7.62 -21.06
N VAL A 256 -4.43 8.57 -20.14
CA VAL A 256 -3.94 8.38 -18.77
C VAL A 256 -5.09 8.47 -17.79
N ARG A 257 -5.19 7.49 -16.91
CA ARG A 257 -6.14 7.46 -15.79
C ARG A 257 -5.38 7.35 -14.49
N LEU A 258 -5.85 8.10 -13.48
CA LEU A 258 -5.22 8.17 -12.16
C LEU A 258 -6.16 7.67 -11.06
N TRP A 259 -5.60 6.95 -10.08
CA TRP A 259 -6.25 6.54 -8.83
C TRP A 259 -5.23 6.71 -7.69
N GLY A 260 -5.26 7.90 -7.05
CA GLY A 260 -4.25 8.26 -6.04
C GLY A 260 -2.83 8.22 -6.64
N ASP A 261 -1.96 7.45 -6.03
CA ASP A 261 -0.56 7.27 -6.46
C ASP A 261 -0.38 6.21 -7.56
N THR A 262 -1.45 5.77 -8.20
CA THR A 262 -1.41 4.84 -9.31
C THR A 262 -1.95 5.50 -10.59
N ALA A 263 -1.22 5.34 -11.69
CA ALA A 263 -1.63 5.77 -13.02
C ALA A 263 -1.61 4.59 -14.00
N VAL A 264 -2.56 4.56 -14.91
CA VAL A 264 -2.59 3.60 -16.02
C VAL A 264 -2.63 4.37 -17.33
N VAL A 265 -1.63 4.12 -18.17
CA VAL A 265 -1.57 4.59 -19.55
C VAL A 265 -2.07 3.48 -20.47
N THR A 266 -2.98 3.80 -21.38
CA THR A 266 -3.38 2.90 -22.45
C THR A 266 -3.17 3.59 -23.79
N ALA A 267 -2.59 2.91 -24.75
CA ALA A 267 -2.40 3.42 -26.10
C ALA A 267 -2.34 2.31 -27.14
N LYS A 268 -2.45 2.69 -28.40
CA LYS A 268 -2.25 1.81 -29.54
C LYS A 268 -0.83 2.04 -30.07
N LEU A 269 0.02 1.02 -30.00
CA LEU A 269 1.42 1.07 -30.38
C LEU A 269 1.62 0.41 -31.76
N ARG A 270 2.20 1.14 -32.71
CA ARG A 270 2.68 0.63 -33.97
C ARG A 270 4.17 0.34 -33.86
N GLU A 271 4.53 -0.92 -34.02
CA GLU A 271 5.92 -1.39 -33.98
C GLU A 271 6.32 -1.96 -35.33
N LYS A 272 7.44 -1.50 -35.87
CA LYS A 272 8.06 -2.04 -37.12
C LYS A 272 9.57 -2.06 -36.94
N GLY A 273 10.19 -3.17 -37.32
CA GLY A 273 11.64 -3.32 -37.19
C GLY A 273 12.12 -4.72 -37.47
N THR A 274 13.26 -5.05 -36.89
CA THR A 274 13.84 -6.40 -36.93
C THR A 274 14.24 -6.88 -35.52
N ASP A 275 14.04 -8.16 -35.27
CA ASP A 275 14.50 -8.87 -34.06
C ASP A 275 15.42 -10.02 -34.52
N HIS A 276 16.72 -9.97 -34.18
CA HIS A 276 17.75 -10.88 -34.67
C HIS A 276 17.70 -11.04 -36.20
N GLY A 277 17.47 -9.94 -36.91
CA GLY A 277 17.36 -9.91 -38.37
C GLY A 277 16.03 -10.39 -38.95
N LYS A 278 15.08 -10.84 -38.13
CA LYS A 278 13.73 -11.21 -38.58
C LYS A 278 12.81 -9.99 -38.49
N ALA A 279 12.23 -9.61 -39.60
CA ALA A 279 11.34 -8.46 -39.68
C ALA A 279 10.02 -8.69 -38.93
N PHE A 280 9.54 -7.63 -38.28
CA PHE A 280 8.20 -7.55 -37.70
C PHE A 280 7.53 -6.23 -38.10
N ASP A 281 6.20 -6.26 -38.24
CA ASP A 281 5.34 -5.09 -38.42
C ASP A 281 3.98 -5.41 -37.79
N LYS A 282 3.69 -4.81 -36.66
CA LYS A 282 2.47 -5.10 -35.89
C LYS A 282 1.94 -3.85 -35.20
N THR A 283 0.66 -3.90 -34.85
CA THR A 283 0.01 -2.94 -33.97
C THR A 283 -0.58 -3.69 -32.77
N VAL A 284 -0.36 -3.19 -31.58
CA VAL A 284 -0.88 -3.77 -30.35
C VAL A 284 -1.54 -2.67 -29.51
N TRP A 285 -2.48 -3.04 -28.64
CA TRP A 285 -2.84 -2.22 -27.51
C TRP A 285 -1.92 -2.55 -26.36
N PHE A 286 -1.55 -1.54 -25.58
CA PHE A 286 -0.87 -1.76 -24.31
C PHE A 286 -1.57 -1.07 -23.15
N SER A 287 -1.24 -1.51 -21.95
CA SER A 287 -1.67 -0.94 -20.69
C SER A 287 -0.48 -0.93 -19.77
N ASP A 288 0.00 0.26 -19.44
CA ASP A 288 1.20 0.49 -18.67
C ASP A 288 0.83 1.14 -17.35
N THR A 289 1.22 0.50 -16.23
CA THR A 289 0.90 0.95 -14.88
C THR A 289 2.11 1.63 -14.25
N TYR A 290 1.91 2.83 -13.78
CA TYR A 290 2.87 3.66 -13.08
C TYR A 290 2.43 3.83 -11.62
N VAL A 291 3.40 3.87 -10.70
CA VAL A 291 3.16 4.16 -9.28
C VAL A 291 4.05 5.32 -8.86
N ARG A 292 3.49 6.25 -8.08
CA ARG A 292 4.25 7.33 -7.48
C ARG A 292 5.09 6.81 -6.32
N THR A 293 6.36 7.15 -6.32
CA THR A 293 7.33 6.84 -5.26
C THR A 293 7.92 8.14 -4.72
N ALA A 294 8.73 8.06 -3.68
CA ALA A 294 9.49 9.22 -3.18
C ALA A 294 10.42 9.84 -4.25
N GLU A 295 10.79 9.07 -5.28
CA GLU A 295 11.66 9.50 -6.38
C GLU A 295 10.86 9.96 -7.63
N GLY A 296 9.53 10.01 -7.56
CA GLY A 296 8.63 10.31 -8.66
C GLY A 296 7.93 9.07 -9.23
N TRP A 297 7.29 9.21 -10.38
CA TRP A 297 6.56 8.12 -11.03
C TRP A 297 7.51 7.06 -11.58
N LYS A 298 7.22 5.78 -11.30
CA LYS A 298 7.96 4.61 -11.81
C LYS A 298 7.02 3.68 -12.55
N TYR A 299 7.48 3.11 -13.68
CA TYR A 299 6.77 2.11 -14.46
C TYR A 299 6.92 0.74 -13.79
N VAL A 300 5.82 0.17 -13.28
CA VAL A 300 5.84 -1.05 -12.44
C VAL A 300 5.31 -2.29 -13.17
N PHE A 301 4.38 -2.12 -14.11
CA PHE A 301 3.77 -3.25 -14.81
C PHE A 301 3.30 -2.84 -16.19
N GLY A 302 3.67 -3.63 -17.21
CA GLY A 302 3.23 -3.50 -18.58
C GLY A 302 2.48 -4.72 -19.08
N GLN A 303 1.46 -4.48 -19.91
CA GLN A 303 0.75 -5.54 -20.61
C GLN A 303 0.42 -5.11 -22.04
N SER A 304 0.75 -5.95 -23.02
CA SER A 304 0.32 -5.74 -24.39
C SER A 304 -0.67 -6.80 -24.87
N SER A 305 -1.56 -6.42 -25.76
CA SER A 305 -2.49 -7.35 -26.41
C SER A 305 -1.80 -8.15 -27.53
N LEU A 306 -2.48 -9.16 -28.04
CA LEU A 306 -2.19 -9.66 -29.38
C LEU A 306 -2.56 -8.58 -30.41
N PRO A 307 -1.92 -8.58 -31.60
CA PRO A 307 -2.37 -7.74 -32.68
C PRO A 307 -3.85 -7.99 -32.98
N PRO A 308 -4.66 -6.93 -33.23
CA PRO A 308 -6.06 -7.12 -33.59
C PRO A 308 -6.14 -7.90 -34.94
N PRO A 309 -7.19 -8.71 -35.12
CA PRO A 309 -7.38 -9.42 -36.39
C PRO A 309 -7.47 -8.42 -37.54
N VAL A 310 -6.79 -8.74 -38.64
CA VAL A 310 -6.88 -7.93 -39.88
C VAL A 310 -8.29 -8.08 -40.43
N THR A 311 -9.09 -7.03 -40.33
CA THR A 311 -10.39 -6.98 -41.01
C THR A 311 -10.10 -6.73 -42.49
N THR A 312 -10.12 -7.77 -43.30
CA THR A 312 -10.19 -7.62 -44.76
C THR A 312 -11.55 -7.03 -45.08
N GLN A 313 -11.60 -5.76 -45.51
CA GLN A 313 -12.75 -5.14 -46.15
C GLN A 313 -12.88 -5.64 -47.60
#